data_60d730399a5d865a22eb5abb703cf1dd
#
_entry.id   60d730399a5d865a22eb5abb703cf1dd
#
_cell.length_a   1.000
_cell.length_b   1.000
_cell.length_c   1.000
_cell.angle_alpha   90.00
_cell.angle_beta   90.00
_cell.angle_gamma   90.00
#
_symmetry.space_group_name_H-M   'P 1'
#
loop_
_entity.id
_entity.type
_entity.pdbx_description
1 polymer ?
#
loop_
_entity_poly.entity_id
_entity_poly.type
_entity_poly.pdbx_seq_one_letter_code
_entity_poly.pdbx_strand_id
1 'polypeptide(L)'
;MQDFEADGPVELDLGVTIGRVEVVLGRESGVTVRLQHDAGEQPSWVNGVSSLLSWVGEKFGEQLGGMPEFSVADAVRQARIEKTGNRVVVRAAKAWQLRNVPVAVTVHAPAGSHLEVRAGSADVTVTGAAGRADILTGSGEVSLERADGVATIRTGTGAVKLGPTLAGLQLRSGSGSVEAASISGPATLGTGTGNVWLGAVEGDVMARTGSGDLSVADAASGSLELITGSGEVRVGIRGGVRAEVELASAAGRVSSELDVSDTPPEGAVALKVRARTGTGNAVVTRAAG
;
A
#
# COMPACT_ATOMS: atom_id res chain seq x y z
N MET A 1 -5.70 -16.31 20.36
CA MET A 1 -4.41 -15.65 20.59
C MET A 1 -3.37 -16.74 20.73
N GLN A 2 -2.30 -16.63 19.99
CA GLN A 2 -1.16 -17.57 20.04
C GLN A 2 0.12 -16.75 20.14
N ASP A 3 1.01 -17.20 21.01
CA ASP A 3 2.30 -16.57 21.25
C ASP A 3 3.42 -17.52 20.84
N PHE A 4 4.44 -16.98 20.19
CA PHE A 4 5.61 -17.71 19.72
C PHE A 4 6.88 -17.01 20.19
N GLU A 5 7.86 -17.77 20.63
CA GLU A 5 9.17 -17.25 20.95
C GLU A 5 9.94 -16.89 19.66
N ALA A 6 10.58 -15.75 19.66
CA ALA A 6 11.47 -15.28 18.60
C ALA A 6 12.49 -14.31 19.21
N ASP A 7 13.76 -14.53 18.95
CA ASP A 7 14.85 -13.73 19.52
C ASP A 7 15.23 -12.52 18.63
N GLY A 8 14.46 -12.24 17.60
CA GLY A 8 14.71 -11.15 16.66
C GLY A 8 13.72 -11.15 15.47
N PRO A 9 14.05 -10.45 14.39
CA PRO A 9 13.19 -10.33 13.22
C PRO A 9 12.77 -11.67 12.64
N VAL A 10 11.51 -11.81 12.25
CA VAL A 10 10.90 -13.03 11.71
C VAL A 10 10.35 -12.80 10.31
N GLU A 11 10.01 -13.88 9.63
CA GLU A 11 9.23 -13.86 8.39
C GLU A 11 7.76 -14.09 8.71
N LEU A 12 6.91 -13.11 8.40
CA LEU A 12 5.46 -13.17 8.56
C LEU A 12 4.80 -13.43 7.20
N ASP A 13 4.09 -14.54 7.08
CA ASP A 13 3.36 -14.91 5.87
C ASP A 13 1.85 -14.95 6.19
N LEU A 14 1.15 -13.87 5.81
CA LEU A 14 -0.22 -13.60 6.20
C LEU A 14 -1.15 -13.73 4.97
N GLY A 15 -2.16 -14.61 5.06
CA GLY A 15 -3.14 -14.79 4.00
C GLY A 15 -4.57 -14.63 4.51
N VAL A 16 -5.26 -13.56 4.04
CA VAL A 16 -6.64 -13.23 4.43
C VAL A 16 -7.47 -13.01 3.17
N THR A 17 -8.69 -13.56 3.14
CA THR A 17 -9.57 -13.36 1.98
C THR A 17 -10.34 -12.05 2.09
N ILE A 18 -10.99 -11.80 3.22
CA ILE A 18 -11.78 -10.59 3.49
C ILE A 18 -11.52 -10.17 4.94
N GLY A 19 -11.45 -8.86 5.20
CA GLY A 19 -11.36 -8.30 6.55
C GLY A 19 -10.23 -7.30 6.71
N ARG A 20 -9.40 -7.46 7.75
CA ARG A 20 -8.32 -6.52 8.08
C ARG A 20 -7.07 -7.27 8.51
N VAL A 21 -5.91 -6.75 8.09
CA VAL A 21 -4.60 -7.21 8.53
C VAL A 21 -3.88 -6.05 9.21
N GLU A 22 -3.59 -6.19 10.48
CA GLU A 22 -2.85 -5.23 11.27
C GLU A 22 -1.55 -5.87 11.77
N VAL A 23 -0.42 -5.28 11.42
CA VAL A 23 0.90 -5.73 11.84
C VAL A 23 1.60 -4.62 12.61
N VAL A 24 1.98 -4.90 13.84
CA VAL A 24 2.70 -3.96 14.71
C VAL A 24 4.12 -4.47 14.93
N LEU A 25 5.08 -3.75 14.37
CA LEU A 25 6.51 -4.06 14.41
C LEU A 25 7.21 -3.14 15.41
N GLY A 26 7.44 -3.61 16.61
CA GLY A 26 8.02 -2.78 17.67
C GLY A 26 8.45 -3.57 18.90
N ARG A 27 8.25 -4.90 18.92
CA ARG A 27 8.71 -5.74 20.00
C ARG A 27 10.21 -6.00 19.92
N GLU A 28 10.83 -6.23 21.06
CA GLU A 28 12.22 -6.70 21.11
C GLU A 28 12.31 -8.20 20.79
N SER A 29 11.31 -8.97 21.23
CA SER A 29 11.25 -10.42 21.03
C SER A 29 9.82 -10.94 21.02
N GLY A 30 9.64 -12.14 20.49
CA GLY A 30 8.37 -12.86 20.44
C GLY A 30 7.41 -12.36 19.36
N VAL A 31 6.53 -13.26 18.94
CA VAL A 31 5.44 -12.96 18.00
C VAL A 31 4.12 -13.34 18.63
N THR A 32 3.18 -12.40 18.64
CA THR A 32 1.80 -12.66 19.09
C THR A 32 0.86 -12.54 17.91
N VAL A 33 0.05 -13.55 17.67
CA VAL A 33 -0.98 -13.57 16.63
C VAL A 33 -2.35 -13.64 17.26
N ARG A 34 -3.21 -12.69 16.91
CA ARG A 34 -4.61 -12.64 17.31
C ARG A 34 -5.50 -12.68 16.07
N LEU A 35 -6.45 -13.58 16.08
CA LEU A 35 -7.50 -13.66 15.08
C LEU A 35 -8.83 -13.36 15.73
N GLN A 36 -9.59 -12.47 15.11
CA GLN A 36 -10.93 -12.08 15.56
C GLN A 36 -11.87 -11.98 14.35
N HIS A 37 -13.16 -12.01 14.61
CA HIS A 37 -14.11 -11.60 13.60
C HIS A 37 -13.95 -10.09 13.36
N ASP A 38 -13.84 -9.68 12.12
CA ASP A 38 -13.91 -8.26 11.78
C ASP A 38 -15.40 -7.86 11.75
N ALA A 39 -15.88 -7.40 12.90
CA ALA A 39 -17.22 -6.82 13.02
C ALA A 39 -17.24 -5.38 12.46
N GLY A 40 -16.42 -5.05 11.46
CA GLY A 40 -16.35 -3.73 10.85
C GLY A 40 -17.71 -3.12 10.63
N GLU A 41 -17.80 -1.81 10.51
CA GLU A 41 -19.07 -1.06 10.30
C GLU A 41 -19.93 -1.76 9.25
N GLN A 42 -20.90 -2.53 9.74
CA GLN A 42 -21.88 -3.16 8.85
C GLN A 42 -22.66 -2.02 8.19
N PRO A 43 -22.68 -1.96 6.84
CA PRO A 43 -23.49 -0.99 6.16
C PRO A 43 -24.92 -1.06 6.72
N SER A 44 -25.53 0.08 7.03
CA SER A 44 -26.83 0.17 7.71
C SER A 44 -27.96 -0.62 7.02
N TRP A 45 -27.81 -1.00 5.75
CA TRP A 45 -28.73 -1.86 5.03
C TRP A 45 -28.68 -3.34 5.46
N VAL A 46 -27.55 -3.81 6.02
CA VAL A 46 -27.39 -5.22 6.51
C VAL A 46 -28.28 -5.46 7.73
N ASN A 47 -28.49 -4.44 8.57
CA ASN A 47 -29.42 -4.54 9.71
C ASN A 47 -30.87 -4.69 9.25
N GLY A 48 -31.24 -4.14 8.10
CA GLY A 48 -32.57 -4.33 7.50
C GLY A 48 -32.77 -5.74 6.90
N VAL A 49 -31.70 -6.30 6.31
CA VAL A 49 -31.76 -7.65 5.71
C VAL A 49 -31.70 -8.74 6.78
N SER A 50 -30.95 -8.54 7.87
CA SER A 50 -30.90 -9.50 8.98
C SER A 50 -32.24 -9.64 9.70
N SER A 51 -32.99 -8.55 9.84
CA SER A 51 -34.35 -8.59 10.40
C SER A 51 -35.38 -9.24 9.47
N LEU A 52 -35.19 -9.13 8.16
CA LEU A 52 -36.01 -9.85 7.17
C LEU A 52 -35.65 -11.35 7.12
N LEU A 53 -34.36 -11.70 7.24
CA LEU A 53 -33.92 -13.09 7.26
C LEU A 53 -34.34 -13.81 8.56
N SER A 54 -34.32 -13.12 9.71
CA SER A 54 -34.84 -13.68 10.96
C SER A 54 -36.37 -13.93 10.89
N TRP A 55 -37.10 -13.00 10.28
CA TRP A 55 -38.55 -13.16 10.08
C TRP A 55 -38.90 -14.31 9.09
N VAL A 56 -38.12 -14.47 8.03
CA VAL A 56 -38.26 -15.59 7.08
C VAL A 56 -37.85 -16.91 7.73
N GLY A 57 -36.82 -16.94 8.55
CA GLY A 57 -36.39 -18.12 9.31
C GLY A 57 -37.43 -18.61 10.30
N GLU A 58 -38.13 -17.68 10.97
CA GLU A 58 -39.16 -17.99 11.94
C GLU A 58 -40.47 -18.54 11.31
N LYS A 59 -40.76 -18.13 10.07
CA LYS A 59 -41.96 -18.59 9.35
C LYS A 59 -41.77 -19.79 8.42
N PHE A 60 -40.55 -20.06 7.95
CA PHE A 60 -40.22 -21.10 6.96
C PHE A 60 -39.12 -22.06 7.40
N GLY A 61 -38.63 -21.96 8.64
CA GLY A 61 -37.50 -22.71 9.16
C GLY A 61 -37.68 -24.22 9.26
N GLU A 62 -38.92 -24.73 9.24
CA GLU A 62 -39.18 -26.17 9.26
C GLU A 62 -39.13 -26.85 7.86
N GLN A 63 -39.10 -26.08 6.77
CA GLN A 63 -39.24 -26.63 5.41
C GLN A 63 -37.96 -26.51 4.56
N LEU A 64 -36.99 -25.69 5.01
CA LEU A 64 -35.65 -25.60 4.40
C LEU A 64 -34.67 -26.31 5.34
N GLY A 65 -34.49 -27.63 5.15
CA GLY A 65 -33.62 -28.46 5.95
C GLY A 65 -32.29 -27.78 6.26
N GLY A 66 -31.95 -27.76 7.55
CA GLY A 66 -30.86 -27.07 8.20
C GLY A 66 -29.62 -26.83 7.35
N MET A 67 -29.48 -25.65 6.77
CA MET A 67 -28.16 -25.16 6.39
C MET A 67 -27.37 -24.99 7.69
N PRO A 68 -26.21 -25.65 7.82
CA PRO A 68 -25.38 -25.44 9.00
C PRO A 68 -25.06 -23.96 9.09
N GLU A 69 -25.48 -23.31 10.17
CA GLU A 69 -25.00 -21.97 10.54
C GLU A 69 -23.48 -22.10 10.75
N PHE A 70 -22.73 -21.87 9.70
CA PHE A 70 -21.30 -21.73 9.82
C PHE A 70 -21.03 -20.49 10.66
N SER A 71 -20.69 -20.70 11.92
CA SER A 71 -20.48 -19.62 12.83
C SER A 71 -19.15 -18.94 12.51
N VAL A 72 -19.12 -17.63 12.74
CA VAL A 72 -17.90 -16.83 12.72
C VAL A 72 -16.78 -17.46 13.56
N ALA A 73 -17.13 -18.14 14.66
CA ALA A 73 -16.20 -18.89 15.50
C ALA A 73 -15.54 -20.04 14.74
N ASP A 74 -16.20 -20.63 13.75
CA ASP A 74 -15.63 -21.71 12.94
C ASP A 74 -14.59 -21.19 11.95
N ALA A 75 -14.76 -19.99 11.40
CA ALA A 75 -13.76 -19.35 10.54
C ALA A 75 -12.46 -19.07 11.30
N VAL A 76 -12.57 -18.58 12.53
CA VAL A 76 -11.42 -18.33 13.40
C VAL A 76 -10.77 -19.64 13.87
N ARG A 77 -11.57 -20.67 14.18
CA ARG A 77 -11.04 -21.98 14.61
C ARG A 77 -10.34 -22.74 13.49
N GLN A 78 -10.80 -22.60 12.25
CA GLN A 78 -10.23 -23.26 11.08
C GLN A 78 -9.07 -22.48 10.46
N ALA A 79 -8.79 -21.28 10.94
CA ALA A 79 -7.60 -20.53 10.54
C ALA A 79 -6.36 -21.29 11.03
N ARG A 80 -5.39 -21.42 10.14
CA ARG A 80 -4.13 -22.09 10.41
C ARG A 80 -3.10 -21.07 10.84
N ILE A 81 -2.54 -21.24 12.03
CA ILE A 81 -1.42 -20.47 12.53
C ILE A 81 -0.31 -21.44 12.86
N GLU A 82 0.83 -21.32 12.19
CA GLU A 82 1.96 -22.21 12.36
C GLU A 82 3.27 -21.42 12.38
N LYS A 83 4.19 -21.86 13.22
CA LYS A 83 5.58 -21.38 13.21
C LYS A 83 6.50 -22.52 12.80
N THR A 84 7.34 -22.27 11.80
CA THR A 84 8.37 -23.21 11.35
C THR A 84 9.70 -22.47 11.29
N GLY A 85 10.62 -22.77 12.18
CA GLY A 85 11.86 -22.02 12.32
C GLY A 85 11.60 -20.56 12.63
N ASN A 86 12.05 -19.66 11.76
CA ASN A 86 11.87 -18.21 11.89
C ASN A 86 10.66 -17.67 11.10
N ARG A 87 9.82 -18.52 10.51
CA ARG A 87 8.66 -18.13 9.72
C ARG A 87 7.37 -18.42 10.47
N VAL A 88 6.50 -17.42 10.56
CA VAL A 88 5.14 -17.52 11.10
C VAL A 88 4.15 -17.41 9.95
N VAL A 89 3.33 -18.42 9.77
CA VAL A 89 2.34 -18.51 8.70
C VAL A 89 0.95 -18.39 9.30
N VAL A 90 0.17 -17.44 8.79
CA VAL A 90 -1.23 -17.26 9.16
C VAL A 90 -2.08 -17.36 7.90
N ARG A 91 -2.98 -18.32 7.85
CA ARG A 91 -3.90 -18.51 6.72
C ARG A 91 -5.34 -18.50 7.21
N ALA A 92 -6.19 -17.72 6.59
CA ALA A 92 -7.63 -17.80 6.79
C ALA A 92 -8.16 -19.19 6.39
N ALA A 93 -9.34 -19.55 6.88
CA ALA A 93 -9.97 -20.82 6.61
C ALA A 93 -10.11 -21.10 5.10
N LYS A 94 -9.73 -22.31 4.67
CA LYS A 94 -9.79 -22.73 3.26
C LYS A 94 -11.18 -23.10 2.78
N ALA A 95 -12.10 -23.42 3.71
CA ALA A 95 -13.45 -23.84 3.36
C ALA A 95 -14.16 -22.74 2.57
N TRP A 96 -14.75 -23.09 1.42
CA TRP A 96 -15.39 -22.13 0.52
C TRP A 96 -16.53 -21.34 1.20
N GLN A 97 -17.23 -21.97 2.14
CA GLN A 97 -18.29 -21.37 2.94
C GLN A 97 -17.79 -20.27 3.89
N LEU A 98 -16.53 -20.35 4.32
CA LEU A 98 -15.92 -19.43 5.28
C LEU A 98 -15.07 -18.34 4.60
N ARG A 99 -14.91 -18.39 3.28
CA ARG A 99 -14.11 -17.40 2.55
C ARG A 99 -14.69 -15.99 2.58
N ASN A 100 -16.00 -15.89 2.79
CA ASN A 100 -16.72 -14.62 2.84
C ASN A 100 -16.89 -14.08 4.27
N VAL A 101 -16.36 -14.78 5.27
CA VAL A 101 -16.38 -14.29 6.66
C VAL A 101 -15.23 -13.33 6.88
N PRO A 102 -15.50 -12.07 7.23
CA PRO A 102 -14.45 -11.09 7.49
C PRO A 102 -13.64 -11.46 8.73
N VAL A 103 -12.32 -11.50 8.60
CA VAL A 103 -11.40 -11.85 9.69
C VAL A 103 -10.42 -10.73 9.92
N ALA A 104 -10.32 -10.23 11.14
CA ALA A 104 -9.28 -9.34 11.59
C ALA A 104 -8.10 -10.16 12.12
N VAL A 105 -6.94 -9.95 11.49
CA VAL A 105 -5.67 -10.55 11.89
C VAL A 105 -4.79 -9.46 12.47
N THR A 106 -4.47 -9.53 13.75
CA THR A 106 -3.51 -8.64 14.39
C THR A 106 -2.26 -9.43 14.76
N VAL A 107 -1.10 -8.96 14.30
CA VAL A 107 0.20 -9.56 14.56
C VAL A 107 1.12 -8.55 15.21
N HIS A 108 1.69 -8.89 16.36
CA HIS A 108 2.77 -8.13 16.97
C HIS A 108 4.07 -8.91 16.80
N ALA A 109 5.10 -8.28 16.25
CA ALA A 109 6.37 -8.93 15.97
C ALA A 109 7.56 -7.98 16.22
N PRO A 110 8.80 -8.50 16.27
CA PRO A 110 9.98 -7.67 16.37
C PRO A 110 10.14 -6.70 15.20
N ALA A 111 10.72 -5.52 15.46
CA ALA A 111 11.08 -4.56 14.43
C ALA A 111 12.05 -5.19 13.41
N GLY A 112 12.00 -4.75 12.15
CA GLY A 112 12.80 -5.30 11.08
C GLY A 112 12.33 -6.66 10.53
N SER A 113 11.19 -7.20 11.01
CA SER A 113 10.61 -8.42 10.48
C SER A 113 10.20 -8.26 9.01
N HIS A 114 10.28 -9.37 8.27
CA HIS A 114 9.89 -9.42 6.86
C HIS A 114 8.43 -9.81 6.73
N LEU A 115 7.71 -9.10 5.85
CA LEU A 115 6.28 -9.27 5.65
C LEU A 115 5.98 -9.80 4.26
N GLU A 116 5.17 -10.85 4.20
CA GLU A 116 4.49 -11.31 3.00
C GLU A 116 2.98 -11.33 3.30
N VAL A 117 2.23 -10.39 2.76
CA VAL A 117 0.78 -10.27 2.97
C VAL A 117 0.05 -10.52 1.67
N ARG A 118 -0.86 -11.48 1.66
CA ARG A 118 -1.77 -11.76 0.54
C ARG A 118 -3.20 -11.60 1.00
N ALA A 119 -3.86 -10.58 0.51
CA ALA A 119 -5.24 -10.26 0.85
C ALA A 119 -6.13 -10.28 -0.39
N GLY A 120 -7.38 -10.69 -0.23
CA GLY A 120 -8.38 -10.54 -1.28
C GLY A 120 -9.01 -9.15 -1.21
N SER A 121 -9.90 -8.95 -0.26
CA SER A 121 -10.55 -7.66 0.03
C SER A 121 -10.31 -7.33 1.50
N ALA A 122 -9.18 -6.73 1.80
CA ALA A 122 -8.81 -6.42 3.17
C ALA A 122 -7.90 -5.20 3.22
N ASP A 123 -8.11 -4.39 4.24
CA ASP A 123 -7.18 -3.32 4.59
C ASP A 123 -5.94 -3.90 5.26
N VAL A 124 -4.79 -3.36 4.88
CA VAL A 124 -3.49 -3.79 5.41
C VAL A 124 -2.81 -2.61 6.07
N THR A 125 -2.64 -2.67 7.37
CA THR A 125 -1.95 -1.63 8.15
C THR A 125 -0.70 -2.23 8.79
N VAL A 126 0.44 -1.65 8.50
CA VAL A 126 1.74 -2.02 9.08
C VAL A 126 2.32 -0.83 9.82
N THR A 127 2.44 -0.96 11.13
CA THR A 127 3.00 0.04 12.03
C THR A 127 4.40 -0.38 12.46
N GLY A 128 5.32 0.55 12.54
CA GLY A 128 6.72 0.31 12.84
C GLY A 128 7.57 0.04 11.61
N ALA A 129 8.84 -0.34 11.83
CA ALA A 129 9.82 -0.53 10.76
C ALA A 129 9.79 -1.98 10.23
N ALA A 130 9.39 -2.14 8.98
CA ALA A 130 9.47 -3.41 8.27
C ALA A 130 10.86 -3.61 7.65
N GLY A 131 11.42 -4.81 7.76
CA GLY A 131 12.64 -5.16 7.05
C GLY A 131 12.37 -5.20 5.54
N ARG A 132 11.62 -6.17 5.09
CA ARG A 132 11.12 -6.27 3.72
C ARG A 132 9.59 -6.36 3.77
N ALA A 133 8.90 -5.70 2.85
CA ALA A 133 7.45 -5.78 2.74
C ALA A 133 7.04 -6.22 1.34
N ASP A 134 6.30 -7.32 1.24
CA ASP A 134 5.69 -7.81 0.00
C ASP A 134 4.17 -7.92 0.24
N ILE A 135 3.41 -6.95 -0.28
CA ILE A 135 1.98 -6.80 -0.01
C ILE A 135 1.20 -6.94 -1.32
N LEU A 136 0.33 -7.93 -1.39
CA LEU A 136 -0.61 -8.15 -2.48
C LEU A 136 -2.04 -8.08 -1.94
N THR A 137 -2.83 -7.14 -2.42
CA THR A 137 -4.27 -7.06 -2.12
C THR A 137 -5.09 -6.88 -3.40
N GLY A 138 -6.27 -7.47 -3.44
CA GLY A 138 -7.22 -7.22 -4.52
C GLY A 138 -7.90 -5.87 -4.35
N SER A 139 -8.36 -5.56 -3.14
CA SER A 139 -8.96 -4.29 -2.77
C SER A 139 -8.74 -3.99 -1.28
N GLY A 140 -8.83 -2.73 -0.92
CA GLY A 140 -8.60 -2.23 0.42
C GLY A 140 -7.43 -1.25 0.48
N GLU A 141 -7.37 -0.50 1.56
CA GLU A 141 -6.30 0.45 1.81
C GLU A 141 -5.03 -0.28 2.28
N VAL A 142 -3.87 0.18 1.79
CA VAL A 142 -2.57 -0.29 2.26
C VAL A 142 -1.85 0.87 2.93
N SER A 143 -1.53 0.71 4.21
CA SER A 143 -0.76 1.67 4.99
C SER A 143 0.50 0.99 5.54
N LEU A 144 1.67 1.51 5.19
CA LEU A 144 2.96 1.04 5.66
C LEU A 144 3.74 2.21 6.27
N GLU A 145 3.96 2.18 7.57
CA GLU A 145 4.59 3.30 8.28
C GLU A 145 6.05 3.50 7.90
N ARG A 146 6.82 2.41 7.73
CA ARG A 146 8.24 2.49 7.33
C ARG A 146 8.72 1.16 6.73
N ALA A 147 9.55 1.23 5.71
CA ALA A 147 10.28 0.09 5.17
C ALA A 147 11.78 0.38 5.13
N ASP A 148 12.57 -0.38 5.87
CA ASP A 148 14.03 -0.30 5.87
C ASP A 148 14.64 -1.11 4.72
N GLY A 149 13.98 -2.20 4.31
CA GLY A 149 14.30 -2.98 3.11
C GLY A 149 13.38 -2.65 1.94
N VAL A 150 13.47 -3.47 0.89
CA VAL A 150 12.66 -3.28 -0.32
C VAL A 150 11.16 -3.49 -0.02
N ALA A 151 10.33 -2.54 -0.45
CA ALA A 151 8.87 -2.66 -0.41
C ALA A 151 8.33 -3.00 -1.81
N THR A 152 7.56 -4.07 -1.90
CA THR A 152 6.83 -4.47 -3.11
C THR A 152 5.34 -4.47 -2.82
N ILE A 153 4.58 -3.60 -3.49
CA ILE A 153 3.15 -3.46 -3.24
C ILE A 153 2.38 -3.63 -4.53
N ARG A 154 1.37 -4.49 -4.50
CA ARG A 154 0.45 -4.68 -5.62
C ARG A 154 -0.98 -4.63 -5.10
N THR A 155 -1.76 -3.70 -5.64
CA THR A 155 -3.19 -3.59 -5.32
C THR A 155 -4.02 -3.48 -6.59
N GLY A 156 -5.21 -4.07 -6.57
CA GLY A 156 -6.17 -3.83 -7.64
C GLY A 156 -6.83 -2.46 -7.48
N THR A 157 -7.39 -2.21 -6.29
CA THR A 157 -8.07 -0.95 -5.97
C THR A 157 -7.85 -0.58 -4.50
N GLY A 158 -7.83 0.70 -4.20
CA GLY A 158 -7.64 1.22 -2.86
C GLY A 158 -6.45 2.18 -2.77
N ALA A 159 -6.47 3.02 -1.77
CA ALA A 159 -5.38 3.96 -1.51
C ALA A 159 -4.15 3.23 -0.95
N VAL A 160 -2.97 3.72 -1.33
CA VAL A 160 -1.70 3.24 -0.78
C VAL A 160 -0.98 4.41 -0.12
N LYS A 161 -0.71 4.28 1.17
CA LYS A 161 0.00 5.27 1.99
C LYS A 161 1.29 4.68 2.53
N LEU A 162 2.39 5.28 2.17
CA LEU A 162 3.73 4.82 2.54
C LEU A 162 4.46 5.92 3.29
N GLY A 163 5.00 5.57 4.42
CA GLY A 163 6.00 6.39 5.08
C GLY A 163 7.38 6.27 4.38
N PRO A 164 8.48 6.52 5.08
CA PRO A 164 9.80 6.40 4.52
C PRO A 164 10.11 4.99 3.98
N THR A 165 10.60 4.92 2.72
CA THR A 165 11.11 3.70 2.09
C THR A 165 12.59 3.89 1.79
N LEU A 166 13.47 3.11 2.45
CA LEU A 166 14.90 3.39 2.46
C LEU A 166 15.71 2.61 1.40
N ALA A 167 15.28 1.41 1.05
CA ALA A 167 16.08 0.53 0.17
C ALA A 167 15.46 0.32 -1.22
N GLY A 168 14.30 0.92 -1.49
CA GLY A 168 13.63 0.86 -2.78
C GLY A 168 12.16 0.49 -2.71
N LEU A 169 11.42 0.84 -3.78
CA LEU A 169 9.98 0.65 -3.86
C LEU A 169 9.56 0.11 -5.23
N GLN A 170 8.78 -0.95 -5.23
CA GLN A 170 8.06 -1.41 -6.43
C GLN A 170 6.55 -1.38 -6.13
N LEU A 171 5.81 -0.50 -6.80
CA LEU A 171 4.39 -0.34 -6.58
C LEU A 171 3.61 -0.48 -7.89
N ARG A 172 2.54 -1.29 -7.85
CA ARG A 172 1.57 -1.39 -8.94
C ARG A 172 0.16 -1.32 -8.37
N SER A 173 -0.62 -0.36 -8.87
CA SER A 173 -2.03 -0.19 -8.54
C SER A 173 -2.87 -0.22 -9.81
N GLY A 174 -4.05 -0.83 -9.76
CA GLY A 174 -5.02 -0.68 -10.84
C GLY A 174 -5.70 0.68 -10.77
N SER A 175 -6.23 1.02 -9.58
CA SER A 175 -6.84 2.33 -9.31
C SER A 175 -6.72 2.69 -7.84
N GLY A 176 -6.65 3.97 -7.55
CA GLY A 176 -6.49 4.52 -6.21
C GLY A 176 -5.29 5.44 -6.12
N SER A 177 -5.34 6.35 -5.17
CA SER A 177 -4.23 7.28 -4.91
C SER A 177 -3.05 6.57 -4.27
N VAL A 178 -1.86 7.04 -4.59
CA VAL A 178 -0.60 6.59 -4.01
C VAL A 178 0.08 7.78 -3.36
N GLU A 179 0.41 7.65 -2.08
CA GLU A 179 1.13 8.63 -1.32
C GLU A 179 2.37 7.98 -0.70
N ALA A 180 3.54 8.57 -0.90
CA ALA A 180 4.78 8.15 -0.27
C ALA A 180 5.49 9.36 0.36
N ALA A 181 5.71 9.32 1.66
CA ALA A 181 6.28 10.43 2.42
C ALA A 181 7.74 10.70 2.01
N SER A 182 8.54 9.66 1.89
CA SER A 182 9.88 9.79 1.32
C SER A 182 10.35 8.50 0.65
N ILE A 183 11.16 8.68 -0.38
CA ILE A 183 11.76 7.59 -1.14
C ILE A 183 13.26 7.82 -1.19
N SER A 184 14.01 6.88 -0.61
CA SER A 184 15.46 6.79 -0.75
C SER A 184 15.79 5.50 -1.50
N GLY A 185 16.56 5.61 -2.57
CA GLY A 185 16.87 4.47 -3.43
C GLY A 185 15.93 4.30 -4.63
N PRO A 186 16.12 3.23 -5.42
CA PRO A 186 15.41 3.06 -6.68
C PRO A 186 13.92 2.76 -6.47
N ALA A 187 13.05 3.46 -7.20
CA ALA A 187 11.60 3.25 -7.11
C ALA A 187 10.92 3.16 -8.48
N THR A 188 9.99 2.23 -8.59
CA THR A 188 9.14 2.08 -9.77
C THR A 188 7.69 2.03 -9.33
N LEU A 189 6.91 3.03 -9.75
CA LEU A 189 5.49 3.16 -9.43
C LEU A 189 4.66 3.14 -10.71
N GLY A 190 3.59 2.36 -10.71
CA GLY A 190 2.64 2.31 -11.81
C GLY A 190 1.22 2.25 -11.31
N THR A 191 0.35 3.15 -11.80
CA THR A 191 -1.09 3.08 -11.56
C THR A 191 -1.86 3.21 -12.87
N GLY A 192 -3.00 2.54 -12.98
CA GLY A 192 -3.88 2.72 -14.11
C GLY A 192 -4.61 4.05 -14.04
N THR A 193 -5.26 4.30 -12.90
CA THR A 193 -5.96 5.56 -12.62
C THR A 193 -5.72 5.95 -11.15
N GLY A 194 -5.47 7.22 -10.91
CA GLY A 194 -5.25 7.76 -9.57
C GLY A 194 -4.04 8.68 -9.52
N ASN A 195 -4.07 9.54 -8.54
CA ASN A 195 -2.99 10.50 -8.33
C ASN A 195 -1.83 9.83 -7.58
N VAL A 196 -0.62 10.26 -7.90
CA VAL A 196 0.59 9.84 -7.20
C VAL A 196 1.24 11.07 -6.58
N TRP A 197 1.38 11.06 -5.28
CA TRP A 197 2.09 12.09 -4.54
C TRP A 197 3.32 11.51 -3.87
N LEU A 198 4.47 12.08 -4.16
CA LEU A 198 5.75 11.74 -3.58
C LEU A 198 6.28 12.94 -2.81
N GLY A 199 6.59 12.76 -1.54
CA GLY A 199 7.17 13.79 -0.70
C GLY A 199 8.64 14.04 -1.04
N ALA A 200 9.56 13.65 -0.16
CA ALA A 200 10.99 13.78 -0.42
C ALA A 200 11.51 12.62 -1.29
N VAL A 201 12.26 12.94 -2.34
CA VAL A 201 12.83 11.94 -3.25
C VAL A 201 14.34 12.12 -3.36
N GLU A 202 15.05 11.04 -3.01
CA GLU A 202 16.51 10.92 -3.10
C GLU A 202 16.85 9.59 -3.76
N GLY A 203 17.02 9.59 -5.08
CA GLY A 203 17.30 8.39 -5.87
C GLY A 203 16.57 8.35 -7.20
N ASP A 204 16.68 7.22 -7.88
CA ASP A 204 16.07 7.05 -9.21
C ASP A 204 14.62 6.61 -9.09
N VAL A 205 13.70 7.43 -9.63
CA VAL A 205 12.26 7.17 -9.56
C VAL A 205 11.66 7.17 -10.95
N MET A 206 10.96 6.09 -11.28
CA MET A 206 10.08 5.99 -12.44
C MET A 206 8.63 5.90 -11.96
N ALA A 207 7.81 6.91 -12.24
CA ALA A 207 6.39 6.90 -11.92
C ALA A 207 5.54 7.07 -13.17
N ARG A 208 4.53 6.19 -13.34
CA ARG A 208 3.63 6.22 -14.50
C ARG A 208 2.19 6.08 -14.04
N THR A 209 1.31 6.91 -14.61
CA THR A 209 -0.15 6.75 -14.49
C THR A 209 -0.82 6.86 -15.84
N GLY A 210 -1.90 6.13 -16.03
CA GLY A 210 -2.73 6.30 -17.22
C GLY A 210 -3.54 7.59 -17.14
N SER A 211 -4.19 7.82 -15.99
CA SER A 211 -4.97 9.04 -15.72
C SER A 211 -4.80 9.42 -14.24
N GLY A 212 -4.43 10.67 -14.03
CA GLY A 212 -4.20 11.24 -12.71
C GLY A 212 -2.96 12.14 -12.69
N ASP A 213 -2.84 12.87 -11.61
CA ASP A 213 -1.74 13.80 -11.42
C ASP A 213 -0.53 13.09 -10.81
N LEU A 214 0.66 13.51 -11.23
CA LEU A 214 1.92 13.09 -10.64
C LEU A 214 2.56 14.30 -9.97
N SER A 215 2.76 14.23 -8.66
CA SER A 215 3.35 15.31 -7.88
C SER A 215 4.54 14.81 -7.07
N VAL A 216 5.67 15.51 -7.18
CA VAL A 216 6.84 15.34 -6.35
C VAL A 216 7.05 16.63 -5.59
N ALA A 217 7.03 16.59 -4.27
CA ALA A 217 7.10 17.79 -3.44
C ALA A 217 8.54 18.32 -3.30
N ASP A 218 9.52 17.41 -3.13
CA ASP A 218 10.91 17.78 -2.86
C ASP A 218 11.88 16.78 -3.49
N ALA A 219 12.38 17.08 -4.68
CA ALA A 219 13.37 16.29 -5.39
C ALA A 219 14.79 16.83 -5.10
N ALA A 220 15.66 15.96 -4.59
CA ALA A 220 17.01 16.35 -4.19
C ALA A 220 18.11 15.76 -5.06
N SER A 221 17.98 14.51 -5.49
CA SER A 221 19.01 13.84 -6.27
C SER A 221 18.46 12.65 -7.05
N GLY A 222 19.19 12.16 -8.05
CA GLY A 222 18.86 11.00 -8.86
C GLY A 222 18.21 11.34 -10.20
N SER A 223 17.50 10.38 -10.78
CA SER A 223 16.80 10.51 -12.05
C SER A 223 15.29 10.28 -11.87
N LEU A 224 14.48 11.29 -12.16
CA LEU A 224 13.03 11.20 -12.11
C LEU A 224 12.45 11.10 -13.52
N GLU A 225 11.78 10.00 -13.81
CA GLU A 225 10.99 9.81 -15.03
C GLU A 225 9.50 9.74 -14.65
N LEU A 226 8.75 10.80 -14.98
CA LEU A 226 7.34 10.97 -14.62
C LEU A 226 6.49 11.01 -15.89
N ILE A 227 5.56 10.07 -16.02
CA ILE A 227 4.73 9.97 -17.24
C ILE A 227 3.27 9.81 -16.84
N THR A 228 2.43 10.72 -17.33
CA THR A 228 0.96 10.56 -17.25
C THR A 228 0.34 10.64 -18.64
N GLY A 229 -0.70 9.85 -18.87
CA GLY A 229 -1.51 9.98 -20.08
C GLY A 229 -2.43 11.21 -20.02
N SER A 230 -3.08 11.43 -18.87
CA SER A 230 -3.95 12.57 -18.61
C SER A 230 -3.80 13.03 -17.18
N GLY A 231 -3.47 14.29 -16.99
CA GLY A 231 -3.25 14.91 -15.69
C GLY A 231 -2.05 15.84 -15.67
N GLU A 232 -1.89 16.54 -14.58
CA GLU A 232 -0.76 17.44 -14.36
C GLU A 232 0.45 16.67 -13.84
N VAL A 233 1.65 17.08 -14.30
CA VAL A 233 2.91 16.65 -13.65
C VAL A 233 3.53 17.87 -12.99
N ARG A 234 3.74 17.79 -11.68
CA ARG A 234 4.35 18.85 -10.88
C ARG A 234 5.59 18.31 -10.15
N VAL A 235 6.70 19.01 -10.26
CA VAL A 235 7.96 18.66 -9.59
C VAL A 235 8.52 19.84 -8.84
N GLY A 236 8.62 19.72 -7.52
CA GLY A 236 9.37 20.62 -6.65
C GLY A 236 10.83 20.23 -6.60
N ILE A 237 11.74 21.13 -6.92
CA ILE A 237 13.19 20.91 -6.84
C ILE A 237 13.72 21.57 -5.58
N ARG A 238 14.48 20.83 -4.78
CA ARG A 238 15.11 21.31 -3.55
C ARG A 238 16.02 22.51 -3.83
N GLY A 239 15.93 23.53 -2.99
CA GLY A 239 16.76 24.74 -3.12
C GLY A 239 18.25 24.41 -3.14
N GLY A 240 19.00 25.01 -4.08
CA GLY A 240 20.44 24.78 -4.24
C GLY A 240 20.82 23.52 -5.02
N VAL A 241 19.87 22.69 -5.42
CA VAL A 241 20.15 21.51 -6.27
C VAL A 241 20.31 21.93 -7.72
N ARG A 242 21.40 21.47 -8.36
CA ARG A 242 21.59 21.61 -9.81
C ARG A 242 20.83 20.50 -10.51
N ALA A 243 19.85 20.89 -11.32
CA ALA A 243 18.98 19.98 -12.01
C ALA A 243 18.98 20.19 -13.52
N GLU A 244 18.96 19.10 -14.27
CA GLU A 244 18.61 19.08 -15.69
C GLU A 244 17.13 18.71 -15.81
N VAL A 245 16.35 19.53 -16.52
CA VAL A 245 14.90 19.38 -16.58
C VAL A 245 14.41 19.30 -18.02
N GLU A 246 13.75 18.21 -18.36
CA GLU A 246 13.04 18.02 -19.63
C GLU A 246 11.53 17.88 -19.35
N LEU A 247 10.75 18.86 -19.77
CA LEU A 247 9.29 18.85 -19.62
C LEU A 247 8.63 18.78 -21.00
N ALA A 248 7.63 17.94 -21.15
CA ALA A 248 6.85 17.83 -22.38
C ALA A 248 5.35 17.64 -22.09
N SER A 249 4.52 18.35 -22.84
CA SER A 249 3.08 18.14 -22.90
C SER A 249 2.61 18.14 -24.36
N ALA A 250 1.76 17.17 -24.72
CA ALA A 250 1.21 17.12 -26.07
C ALA A 250 0.04 18.11 -26.24
N ALA A 251 -0.79 18.29 -25.20
CA ALA A 251 -1.93 19.22 -25.22
C ALA A 251 -2.10 19.89 -23.83
N GLY A 252 -1.20 20.79 -23.50
CA GLY A 252 -1.19 21.53 -22.24
C GLY A 252 -0.03 22.52 -22.23
N ARG A 253 0.20 23.13 -21.07
CA ARG A 253 1.27 24.11 -20.89
C ARG A 253 2.46 23.47 -20.19
N VAL A 254 3.64 23.90 -20.62
CA VAL A 254 4.89 23.62 -19.92
C VAL A 254 5.38 24.91 -19.29
N SER A 255 5.65 24.90 -18.01
CA SER A 255 6.11 26.07 -17.27
C SER A 255 7.17 25.74 -16.25
N SER A 256 8.08 26.68 -16.01
CA SER A 256 9.07 26.64 -14.95
C SER A 256 8.92 27.91 -14.10
N GLU A 257 8.84 27.73 -12.78
CA GLU A 257 8.91 28.79 -11.78
C GLU A 257 10.34 28.98 -11.27
N LEU A 258 11.30 28.22 -11.82
CA LEU A 258 12.72 28.33 -11.51
C LEU A 258 13.42 29.21 -12.54
N ASP A 259 14.52 29.82 -12.12
CA ASP A 259 15.45 30.47 -13.04
C ASP A 259 16.11 29.39 -13.90
N VAL A 260 15.74 29.32 -15.17
CA VAL A 260 16.26 28.37 -16.14
C VAL A 260 17.37 29.01 -16.96
N SER A 261 18.52 28.38 -17.07
CA SER A 261 19.59 28.75 -17.98
C SER A 261 19.69 27.73 -19.11
N ASP A 262 19.82 28.22 -20.34
CA ASP A 262 20.07 27.37 -21.50
C ASP A 262 21.54 26.86 -21.56
N THR A 263 22.39 27.38 -20.67
CA THR A 263 23.78 26.97 -20.59
C THR A 263 23.92 25.82 -19.59
N PRO A 264 24.53 24.70 -19.96
CA PRO A 264 24.79 23.61 -19.02
C PRO A 264 25.52 24.11 -17.78
N PRO A 265 25.10 23.69 -16.57
CA PRO A 265 25.76 24.13 -15.35
C PRO A 265 27.22 23.62 -15.30
N GLU A 266 28.13 24.46 -14.82
CA GLU A 266 29.51 24.03 -14.54
C GLU A 266 29.49 23.02 -13.38
N GLY A 267 29.83 21.76 -13.63
CA GLY A 267 29.92 20.68 -12.64
C GLY A 267 28.83 19.63 -12.77
N ALA A 268 28.84 18.64 -11.86
CA ALA A 268 27.95 17.50 -11.93
C ALA A 268 26.48 17.89 -11.64
N VAL A 269 25.57 17.40 -12.46
CA VAL A 269 24.12 17.50 -12.27
C VAL A 269 23.71 16.47 -11.23
N ALA A 270 23.16 16.93 -10.11
CA ALA A 270 22.73 16.05 -9.03
C ALA A 270 21.34 15.42 -9.28
N LEU A 271 20.48 16.10 -10.05
CA LEU A 271 19.13 15.69 -10.33
C LEU A 271 18.81 15.79 -11.82
N LYS A 272 18.24 14.73 -12.39
CA LYS A 272 17.66 14.75 -13.73
C LYS A 272 16.16 14.54 -13.64
N VAL A 273 15.39 15.44 -14.23
CA VAL A 273 13.93 15.37 -14.28
C VAL A 273 13.45 15.26 -15.72
N ARG A 274 12.75 14.20 -16.01
CA ARG A 274 12.04 14.02 -17.28
C ARG A 274 10.56 13.83 -16.97
N ALA A 275 9.75 14.82 -17.30
CA ALA A 275 8.31 14.80 -17.04
C ALA A 275 7.53 14.93 -18.32
N ARG A 276 6.59 14.02 -18.56
CA ARG A 276 5.78 13.96 -19.78
C ARG A 276 4.31 13.75 -19.45
N THR A 277 3.46 14.55 -20.07
CA THR A 277 2.00 14.36 -20.04
C THR A 277 1.40 14.39 -21.45
N GLY A 278 0.39 13.56 -21.68
CA GLY A 278 -0.37 13.62 -22.91
C GLY A 278 -1.30 14.82 -22.93
N THR A 279 -2.18 14.92 -21.92
CA THR A 279 -3.10 16.05 -21.73
C THR A 279 -2.98 16.55 -20.29
N GLY A 280 -2.65 17.81 -20.15
CA GLY A 280 -2.41 18.44 -18.85
C GLY A 280 -1.15 19.29 -18.85
N ASN A 281 -0.83 19.89 -17.73
CA ASN A 281 0.32 20.77 -17.62
C ASN A 281 1.54 20.00 -17.07
N ALA A 282 2.72 20.43 -17.47
CA ALA A 282 3.97 20.00 -16.85
C ALA A 282 4.64 21.22 -16.20
N VAL A 283 4.82 21.16 -14.89
CA VAL A 283 5.27 22.31 -14.09
C VAL A 283 6.45 21.91 -13.22
N VAL A 284 7.50 22.71 -13.25
CA VAL A 284 8.58 22.61 -12.28
C VAL A 284 8.60 23.85 -11.38
N THR A 285 8.72 23.62 -10.07
CA THR A 285 8.70 24.66 -9.04
C THR A 285 9.89 24.49 -8.10
N ARG A 286 10.09 25.47 -7.22
CA ARG A 286 10.96 25.27 -6.06
C ARG A 286 10.19 24.45 -5.01
N ALA A 287 10.85 23.47 -4.39
CA ALA A 287 10.27 22.76 -3.26
C ALA A 287 9.90 23.77 -2.16
N ALA A 288 8.71 23.58 -1.58
CA ALA A 288 8.32 24.32 -0.38
C ALA A 288 9.18 23.80 0.78
N GLY A 289 10.00 24.69 1.36
CA GLY A 289 10.85 24.40 2.50
C GLY A 289 10.08 24.21 3.79
#